data_3c64f340fa4547757c8f50f86de06571
#
_entry.id   3c64f340fa4547757c8f50f86de06571
#
_cell.length_a   1.000
_cell.length_b   1.000
_cell.length_c   1.000
_cell.angle_alpha   90.00
_cell.angle_beta   90.00
_cell.angle_gamma   90.00
#
_symmetry.space_group_name_H-M   'P 1'
#
loop_
_entity.id
_entity.type
_entity.pdbx_description
1 polymer ?
#
loop_
_entity_poly.entity_id
_entity_poly.type
_entity_poly.pdbx_seq_one_letter_code
_entity_poly.pdbx_strand_id
1 'polypeptide(L)'
;MKYVGIDLGTTNSAICSFDGEKIHLYKSPEQHDVTPSAIFIDRRGNKYVGSRAYNSAAKNPDNAAVLFKRLMGTSTPVKLPAVNLTMTPEECSAEVLRTLFGYLPEEIRGDGDTGTVITVPAAFNQMQKDSTMSAADAAGLGRVALMQEPVAAVMSVMRQRKNDGVFVVYD
;
A
#
# COMPACT_ATOMS: atom_id res chain seq x y z
N MET A 1 20.97 -1.45 -9.03
CA MET A 1 19.92 -1.96 -8.12
C MET A 1 18.88 -0.87 -7.98
N LYS A 2 17.64 -1.14 -8.33
CA LYS A 2 16.52 -0.20 -8.18
C LYS A 2 15.77 -0.52 -6.90
N TYR A 3 15.24 0.49 -6.27
CA TYR A 3 14.44 0.33 -5.06
C TYR A 3 13.06 0.90 -5.26
N VAL A 4 12.06 0.22 -4.75
CA VAL A 4 10.66 0.66 -4.73
C VAL A 4 10.27 0.92 -3.28
N GLY A 5 9.65 2.06 -3.03
CA GLY A 5 9.05 2.41 -1.75
C GLY A 5 7.53 2.45 -1.89
N ILE A 6 6.83 1.77 -1.00
CA ILE A 6 5.37 1.79 -0.92
C ILE A 6 4.96 2.25 0.47
N ASP A 7 4.18 3.31 0.51
CA ASP A 7 3.41 3.67 1.69
C ASP A 7 2.02 3.04 1.58
N LEU A 8 1.81 1.95 2.33
CA LEU A 8 0.51 1.28 2.41
C LEU A 8 -0.29 1.89 3.57
N GLY A 9 -0.98 2.98 3.32
CA GLY A 9 -1.75 3.70 4.34
C GLY A 9 -3.14 3.12 4.60
N THR A 10 -3.74 3.45 5.74
CA THR A 10 -5.12 3.04 6.10
C THR A 10 -6.15 3.65 5.16
N THR A 11 -5.95 4.89 4.75
CA THR A 11 -6.87 5.65 3.90
C THR A 11 -6.32 5.85 2.50
N ASN A 12 -5.04 6.21 2.38
CA ASN A 12 -4.36 6.47 1.12
C ASN A 12 -3.02 5.76 1.08
N SER A 13 -2.63 5.33 -0.09
CA SER A 13 -1.35 4.67 -0.35
C SER A 13 -0.61 5.38 -1.48
N ALA A 14 0.71 5.24 -1.50
CA ALA A 14 1.57 5.83 -2.53
C ALA A 14 2.71 4.89 -2.92
N ILE A 15 3.27 5.08 -4.11
CA ILE A 15 4.41 4.31 -4.58
C ILE A 15 5.44 5.21 -5.27
N CYS A 16 6.70 4.94 -4.98
CA CYS A 16 7.82 5.61 -5.64
C CYS A 16 8.92 4.60 -5.98
N SER A 17 9.85 5.00 -6.83
CA SER A 17 11.13 4.31 -7.03
C SER A 17 12.30 5.23 -6.75
N PHE A 18 13.44 4.60 -6.47
CA PHE A 18 14.73 5.27 -6.32
C PHE A 18 15.76 4.60 -7.21
N ASP A 19 16.39 5.38 -8.08
CA ASP A 19 17.37 4.90 -9.08
C ASP A 19 18.84 5.02 -8.61
N GLY A 20 19.06 5.49 -7.38
CA GLY A 20 20.38 5.81 -6.82
C GLY A 20 20.63 7.31 -6.68
N GLU A 21 19.93 8.13 -7.46
CA GLU A 21 20.07 9.60 -7.45
C GLU A 21 18.75 10.29 -7.08
N LYS A 22 17.66 9.91 -7.73
CA LYS A 22 16.36 10.58 -7.65
C LYS A 22 15.26 9.65 -7.19
N ILE A 23 14.26 10.25 -6.53
CA ILE A 23 12.99 9.60 -6.20
C ILE A 23 11.99 9.97 -7.30
N HIS A 24 11.35 8.97 -7.87
CA HIS A 24 10.29 9.10 -8.85
C HIS A 24 8.98 8.64 -8.22
N LEU A 25 8.07 9.59 -7.99
CA LEU A 25 6.72 9.30 -7.50
C LEU A 25 5.82 8.92 -8.68
N TYR A 26 5.08 7.83 -8.56
CA TYR A 26 4.17 7.36 -9.59
C TYR A 26 2.72 7.72 -9.25
N LYS A 27 2.06 8.34 -10.21
CA LYS A 27 0.68 8.81 -10.06
C LYS A 27 -0.32 7.73 -10.43
N SER A 28 -1.49 7.83 -9.82
CA SER A 28 -2.64 7.04 -10.25
C SER A 28 -3.05 7.38 -11.70
N PRO A 29 -3.90 6.56 -12.34
CA PRO A 29 -4.45 6.90 -13.67
C PRO A 29 -5.17 8.26 -13.70
N GLU A 30 -5.73 8.69 -12.56
CA GLU A 30 -6.37 10.00 -12.41
C GLU A 30 -5.37 11.14 -12.10
N GLN A 31 -4.07 10.87 -12.21
CA GLN A 31 -2.97 11.84 -11.99
C GLN A 31 -2.83 12.34 -10.55
N HIS A 32 -3.28 11.55 -9.56
CA HIS A 32 -3.06 11.83 -8.15
C HIS A 32 -1.78 11.18 -7.64
N ASP A 33 -1.08 11.85 -6.73
CA ASP A 33 0.15 11.35 -6.10
C ASP A 33 -0.14 10.24 -5.08
N VAL A 34 -1.39 10.13 -4.64
CA VAL A 34 -1.87 9.09 -3.72
C VAL A 34 -3.05 8.34 -4.31
N THR A 35 -3.19 7.09 -3.91
CA THR A 35 -4.29 6.21 -4.30
C THR A 35 -5.08 5.84 -3.04
N PRO A 36 -6.38 6.08 -2.97
CA PRO A 36 -7.20 5.63 -1.86
C PRO A 36 -7.08 4.11 -1.65
N SER A 37 -6.88 3.69 -0.39
CA SER A 37 -6.83 2.28 0.01
C SER A 37 -8.26 1.73 0.09
N ALA A 38 -8.91 1.64 -1.07
CA ALA A 38 -10.30 1.25 -1.22
C ALA A 38 -10.48 0.26 -2.36
N ILE A 39 -11.36 -0.71 -2.17
CA ILE A 39 -11.74 -1.71 -3.16
C ILE A 39 -13.27 -1.64 -3.32
N PHE A 40 -13.74 -1.72 -4.53
CA PHE A 40 -15.15 -1.81 -4.86
C PHE A 40 -15.37 -2.92 -5.88
N ILE A 41 -16.38 -3.75 -5.66
CA ILE A 41 -16.76 -4.82 -6.59
C ILE A 41 -18.20 -4.57 -7.02
N ASP A 42 -18.41 -4.40 -8.32
CA ASP A 42 -19.74 -4.19 -8.86
C ASP A 42 -20.56 -5.50 -8.92
N ARG A 43 -21.86 -5.41 -9.20
CA ARG A 43 -22.73 -6.58 -9.30
C ARG A 43 -22.38 -7.55 -10.45
N ARG A 44 -21.50 -7.12 -11.36
CA ARG A 44 -21.01 -7.96 -12.47
C ARG A 44 -19.68 -8.64 -12.11
N GLY A 45 -19.15 -8.39 -10.89
CA GLY A 45 -17.89 -8.93 -10.44
C GLY A 45 -16.66 -8.13 -10.87
N ASN A 46 -16.82 -6.95 -11.50
CA ASN A 46 -15.69 -6.11 -11.84
C ASN A 46 -15.13 -5.46 -10.58
N LYS A 47 -13.82 -5.56 -10.40
CA LYS A 47 -13.09 -5.01 -9.26
C LYS A 47 -12.46 -3.67 -9.64
N TYR A 48 -12.60 -2.72 -8.76
CA TYR A 48 -11.98 -1.39 -8.85
C TYR A 48 -11.20 -1.11 -7.58
N VAL A 49 -10.05 -0.46 -7.71
CA VAL A 49 -9.20 -0.04 -6.59
C VAL A 49 -8.90 1.45 -6.75
N GLY A 50 -8.71 2.16 -5.64
CA GLY A 50 -8.35 3.58 -5.65
C GLY A 50 -9.54 4.52 -5.71
N SER A 51 -9.40 5.64 -6.42
CA SER A 51 -10.37 6.75 -6.42
C SER A 51 -11.78 6.34 -6.84
N ARG A 52 -11.89 5.52 -7.87
CA ARG A 52 -13.20 5.00 -8.33
C ARG A 52 -13.87 4.14 -7.26
N ALA A 53 -13.10 3.28 -6.58
CA ALA A 53 -13.61 2.45 -5.50
C ALA A 53 -14.07 3.30 -4.32
N TYR A 54 -13.26 4.27 -3.91
CA TYR A 54 -13.57 5.16 -2.80
C TYR A 54 -14.84 5.96 -3.04
N ASN A 55 -14.98 6.55 -4.23
CA ASN A 55 -16.19 7.31 -4.61
C ASN A 55 -17.45 6.43 -4.68
N SER A 56 -17.29 5.17 -5.07
CA SER A 56 -18.40 4.21 -5.12
C SER A 56 -18.78 3.71 -3.72
N ALA A 57 -17.83 3.59 -2.79
CA ALA A 57 -18.06 3.15 -1.43
C ALA A 57 -19.04 4.04 -0.66
N ALA A 58 -19.01 5.35 -0.91
CA ALA A 58 -19.92 6.31 -0.28
C ALA A 58 -21.40 6.05 -0.63
N LYS A 59 -21.67 5.51 -1.84
CA LYS A 59 -23.03 5.23 -2.32
C LYS A 59 -23.44 3.76 -2.13
N ASN A 60 -22.48 2.86 -2.11
CA ASN A 60 -22.69 1.42 -2.07
C ASN A 60 -21.69 0.78 -1.09
N PRO A 61 -21.83 1.01 0.23
CA PRO A 61 -20.88 0.51 1.22
C PRO A 61 -20.82 -1.02 1.27
N ASP A 62 -21.92 -1.71 0.98
CA ASP A 62 -22.02 -3.17 1.00
C ASP A 62 -21.24 -3.88 -0.15
N ASN A 63 -20.73 -3.10 -1.11
CA ASN A 63 -19.89 -3.56 -2.21
C ASN A 63 -18.42 -3.13 -2.06
N ALA A 64 -18.07 -2.45 -0.97
CA ALA A 64 -16.78 -1.81 -0.82
C ALA A 64 -16.02 -2.28 0.41
N ALA A 65 -14.71 -2.39 0.27
CA ALA A 65 -13.76 -2.59 1.36
C ALA A 65 -12.92 -1.34 1.54
N VAL A 66 -13.00 -0.74 2.72
CA VAL A 66 -12.20 0.41 3.15
C VAL A 66 -11.70 0.18 4.57
N LEU A 67 -10.64 0.88 4.98
CA LEU A 67 -10.08 0.83 6.34
C LEU A 67 -9.61 -0.58 6.78
N PHE A 68 -9.47 -1.51 5.88
CA PHE A 68 -9.12 -2.91 6.16
C PHE A 68 -7.72 -3.07 6.77
N LYS A 69 -6.82 -2.10 6.60
CA LYS A 69 -5.50 -2.11 7.28
C LYS A 69 -5.63 -2.17 8.80
N ARG A 70 -6.72 -1.64 9.37
CA ARG A 70 -6.99 -1.72 10.82
C ARG A 70 -7.27 -3.14 11.31
N LEU A 71 -7.63 -4.04 10.41
CA LEU A 71 -7.93 -5.44 10.70
C LEU A 71 -6.73 -6.36 10.45
N MET A 72 -5.60 -5.84 9.96
CA MET A 72 -4.38 -6.61 9.72
C MET A 72 -3.92 -7.31 10.99
N GLY A 73 -3.49 -8.57 10.86
CA GLY A 73 -3.09 -9.42 11.97
C GLY A 73 -4.25 -9.95 12.82
N THR A 74 -5.50 -9.80 12.37
CA THR A 74 -6.68 -10.37 13.02
C THR A 74 -7.37 -11.37 12.10
N SER A 75 -8.24 -12.23 12.68
CA SER A 75 -9.10 -13.14 11.91
C SER A 75 -10.40 -12.48 11.41
N THR A 76 -10.59 -11.18 11.62
CA THR A 76 -11.82 -10.48 11.26
C THR A 76 -11.90 -10.30 9.75
N PRO A 77 -12.90 -10.90 9.09
CA PRO A 77 -13.02 -10.77 7.64
C PRO A 77 -13.65 -9.45 7.22
N VAL A 78 -13.32 -9.01 6.01
CA VAL A 78 -13.97 -7.90 5.30
C VAL A 78 -15.11 -8.47 4.46
N LYS A 79 -16.35 -8.12 4.80
CA LYS A 79 -17.56 -8.64 4.14
C LYS A 79 -18.09 -7.63 3.12
N LEU A 80 -18.41 -8.13 1.93
CA LEU A 80 -19.07 -7.38 0.86
C LEU A 80 -20.43 -8.07 0.52
N PRO A 81 -21.44 -7.86 1.38
CA PRO A 81 -22.68 -8.65 1.32
C PRO A 81 -23.46 -8.48 0.02
N ALA A 82 -23.41 -7.31 -0.61
CA ALA A 82 -24.13 -7.06 -1.87
C ALA A 82 -23.63 -7.87 -3.06
N VAL A 83 -22.41 -8.45 -2.98
CA VAL A 83 -21.81 -9.33 -3.99
C VAL A 83 -21.49 -10.72 -3.43
N ASN A 84 -21.98 -11.02 -2.23
CA ASN A 84 -21.78 -12.29 -1.52
C ASN A 84 -20.30 -12.71 -1.47
N LEU A 85 -19.41 -11.77 -1.18
CA LEU A 85 -17.97 -11.99 -1.11
C LEU A 85 -17.46 -11.66 0.30
N THR A 86 -16.49 -12.45 0.72
CA THR A 86 -15.72 -12.21 1.94
C THR A 86 -14.24 -12.25 1.59
N MET A 87 -13.49 -11.25 2.05
CA MET A 87 -12.05 -11.13 1.83
C MET A 87 -11.35 -11.05 3.18
N THR A 88 -10.08 -11.48 3.24
CA THR A 88 -9.23 -11.17 4.38
C THR A 88 -8.64 -9.77 4.26
N PRO A 89 -8.19 -9.16 5.36
CA PRO A 89 -7.45 -7.89 5.30
C PRO A 89 -6.20 -7.97 4.43
N GLU A 90 -5.52 -9.12 4.41
CA GLU A 90 -4.36 -9.42 3.58
C GLU A 90 -4.72 -9.41 2.10
N GLU A 91 -5.82 -10.07 1.72
CA GLU A 91 -6.31 -10.06 0.34
C GLU A 91 -6.67 -8.64 -0.12
N CYS A 92 -7.34 -7.86 0.72
CA CYS A 92 -7.62 -6.46 0.43
C CYS A 92 -6.32 -5.64 0.24
N SER A 93 -5.37 -5.82 1.14
CA SER A 93 -4.07 -5.13 1.05
C SER A 93 -3.29 -5.54 -0.20
N ALA A 94 -3.33 -6.83 -0.57
CA ALA A 94 -2.69 -7.34 -1.77
C ALA A 94 -3.26 -6.69 -3.05
N GLU A 95 -4.58 -6.45 -3.11
CA GLU A 95 -5.19 -5.76 -4.25
C GLU A 95 -4.70 -4.32 -4.40
N VAL A 96 -4.57 -3.60 -3.29
CA VAL A 96 -4.00 -2.23 -3.30
C VAL A 96 -2.54 -2.26 -3.71
N LEU A 97 -1.73 -3.16 -3.12
CA LEU A 97 -0.32 -3.32 -3.44
C LEU A 97 -0.11 -3.67 -4.93
N ARG A 98 -0.89 -4.60 -5.46
CA ARG A 98 -0.85 -4.99 -6.89
C ARG A 98 -1.19 -3.83 -7.80
N THR A 99 -2.18 -3.02 -7.41
CA THR A 99 -2.59 -1.83 -8.18
C THR A 99 -1.47 -0.79 -8.21
N LEU A 100 -0.88 -0.47 -7.05
CA LEU A 100 0.24 0.46 -6.96
C LEU A 100 1.45 -0.03 -7.75
N PHE A 101 1.81 -1.31 -7.60
CA PHE A 101 2.93 -1.91 -8.31
C PHE A 101 2.72 -1.87 -9.83
N GLY A 102 1.46 -1.94 -10.27
CA GLY A 102 1.07 -1.77 -11.66
C GLY A 102 1.34 -0.38 -12.25
N TYR A 103 1.54 0.66 -11.44
CA TYR A 103 1.91 2.00 -11.91
C TYR A 103 3.39 2.11 -12.29
N LEU A 104 4.21 1.19 -11.84
CA LEU A 104 5.63 1.17 -12.17
C LEU A 104 5.86 0.82 -13.63
N PRO A 105 6.88 1.40 -14.27
CA PRO A 105 7.36 0.95 -15.57
C PRO A 105 7.75 -0.53 -15.57
N GLU A 106 7.64 -1.19 -16.71
CA GLU A 106 7.93 -2.61 -16.84
C GLU A 106 9.39 -2.96 -16.52
N GLU A 107 10.32 -2.05 -16.82
CA GLU A 107 11.75 -2.19 -16.52
C GLU A 107 12.04 -2.23 -14.99
N ILE A 108 11.09 -1.80 -14.16
CA ILE A 108 11.20 -1.89 -12.69
C ILE A 108 10.46 -3.11 -12.20
N ARG A 109 9.27 -3.38 -12.72
CA ARG A 109 8.43 -4.52 -12.33
C ARG A 109 9.05 -5.87 -12.68
N GLY A 110 9.68 -5.93 -13.84
CA GLY A 110 10.31 -7.15 -14.37
C GLY A 110 11.74 -7.39 -13.91
N ASP A 111 12.34 -6.46 -13.17
CA ASP A 111 13.70 -6.58 -12.68
C ASP A 111 13.74 -7.41 -11.39
N GLY A 112 14.25 -8.63 -11.47
CA GLY A 112 14.37 -9.55 -10.33
C GLY A 112 15.30 -9.06 -9.20
N ASP A 113 16.11 -8.03 -9.46
CA ASP A 113 16.98 -7.38 -8.47
C ASP A 113 16.34 -6.16 -7.79
N THR A 114 15.11 -5.80 -8.17
CA THR A 114 14.38 -4.71 -7.51
C THR A 114 14.02 -5.09 -6.07
N GLY A 115 14.49 -4.28 -5.12
CA GLY A 115 14.10 -4.39 -3.72
C GLY A 115 12.90 -3.48 -3.41
N THR A 116 11.87 -4.02 -2.76
CA THR A 116 10.70 -3.24 -2.35
C THR A 116 10.70 -3.03 -0.84
N VAL A 117 10.41 -1.80 -0.40
CA VAL A 117 10.21 -1.45 1.01
C VAL A 117 8.76 -1.01 1.19
N ILE A 118 8.05 -1.61 2.14
CA ILE A 118 6.70 -1.20 2.53
C ILE A 118 6.75 -0.59 3.91
N THR A 119 6.12 0.59 4.09
CA THR A 119 6.04 1.22 5.40
C THR A 119 4.92 0.62 6.24
N VAL A 120 5.20 0.51 7.54
CA VAL A 120 4.25 0.03 8.56
C VAL A 120 4.26 0.95 9.78
N PRO A 121 3.13 1.12 10.48
CA PRO A 121 3.09 1.88 11.72
C PRO A 121 4.11 1.38 12.75
N ALA A 122 4.68 2.29 13.54
CA ALA A 122 5.62 1.92 14.60
C ALA A 122 4.99 0.96 15.62
N ALA A 123 3.69 1.09 15.86
CA ALA A 123 2.93 0.28 16.81
C ALA A 123 2.54 -1.12 16.28
N PHE A 124 2.84 -1.47 15.04
CA PHE A 124 2.52 -2.79 14.51
C PHE A 124 3.24 -3.89 15.28
N ASN A 125 2.47 -4.85 15.78
CA ASN A 125 2.99 -6.09 16.36
C ASN A 125 3.47 -7.07 15.27
N GLN A 126 4.03 -8.21 15.68
CA GLN A 126 4.58 -9.19 14.75
C GLN A 126 3.50 -9.77 13.82
N MET A 127 2.29 -10.07 14.33
CA MET A 127 1.19 -10.62 13.51
C MET A 127 0.79 -9.64 12.39
N GLN A 128 0.73 -8.34 12.69
CA GLN A 128 0.40 -7.31 11.69
C GLN A 128 1.51 -7.15 10.64
N LYS A 129 2.77 -7.29 11.04
CA LYS A 129 3.92 -7.30 10.12
C LYS A 129 3.88 -8.53 9.21
N ASP A 130 3.63 -9.71 9.78
CA ASP A 130 3.52 -10.96 9.03
C ASP A 130 2.36 -10.91 8.03
N SER A 131 1.21 -10.36 8.44
CA SER A 131 0.07 -10.12 7.54
C SER A 131 0.43 -9.17 6.40
N THR A 132 1.23 -8.12 6.67
CA THR A 132 1.70 -7.21 5.63
C THR A 132 2.63 -7.91 4.65
N MET A 133 3.53 -8.75 5.13
CA MET A 133 4.40 -9.57 4.27
C MET A 133 3.59 -10.56 3.43
N SER A 134 2.59 -11.22 4.02
CA SER A 134 1.69 -12.13 3.30
C SER A 134 0.91 -11.41 2.19
N ALA A 135 0.45 -10.18 2.45
CA ALA A 135 -0.20 -9.36 1.44
C ALA A 135 0.75 -8.98 0.28
N ALA A 136 1.99 -8.65 0.59
CA ALA A 136 3.01 -8.34 -0.40
C ALA A 136 3.35 -9.55 -1.28
N ASP A 137 3.45 -10.71 -0.68
CA ASP A 137 3.69 -12.00 -1.36
C ASP A 137 2.53 -12.34 -2.30
N ALA A 138 1.29 -12.23 -1.81
CA ALA A 138 0.07 -12.43 -2.59
C ALA A 138 -0.06 -11.42 -3.75
N ALA A 139 0.50 -10.21 -3.60
CA ALA A 139 0.56 -9.21 -4.66
C ALA A 139 1.68 -9.47 -5.69
N GLY A 140 2.62 -10.36 -5.40
CA GLY A 140 3.73 -10.71 -6.30
C GLY A 140 4.86 -9.68 -6.31
N LEU A 141 5.10 -8.99 -5.19
CA LEU A 141 6.10 -7.92 -5.11
C LEU A 141 7.57 -8.41 -5.05
N GLY A 142 7.79 -9.70 -4.92
CA GLY A 142 9.13 -10.27 -4.86
C GLY A 142 9.84 -10.00 -3.54
N ARG A 143 11.05 -9.42 -3.59
CA ARG A 143 11.86 -9.15 -2.39
C ARG A 143 11.35 -7.93 -1.64
N VAL A 144 10.72 -8.15 -0.49
CA VAL A 144 10.12 -7.09 0.33
C VAL A 144 10.81 -6.99 1.69
N ALA A 145 11.02 -5.77 2.14
CA ALA A 145 11.40 -5.44 3.52
C ALA A 145 10.37 -4.46 4.11
N LEU A 146 10.18 -4.51 5.42
CA LEU A 146 9.32 -3.56 6.13
C LEU A 146 10.17 -2.47 6.79
N MET A 147 9.66 -1.25 6.78
CA MET A 147 10.23 -0.10 7.48
C MET A 147 9.15 0.60 8.29
N GLN A 148 9.48 1.07 9.48
CA GLN A 148 8.52 1.86 10.27
C GLN A 148 8.29 3.23 9.63
N GLU A 149 7.03 3.68 9.56
CA GLU A 149 6.62 4.98 9.00
C GLU A 149 7.44 6.15 9.57
N PRO A 150 7.63 6.29 10.91
CA PRO A 150 8.44 7.38 11.45
C PRO A 150 9.92 7.31 11.03
N VAL A 151 10.47 6.11 10.85
CA VAL A 151 11.85 5.95 10.36
C VAL A 151 11.97 6.42 8.91
N ALA A 152 11.01 6.04 8.06
CA ALA A 152 10.98 6.48 6.67
C ALA A 152 10.85 8.01 6.55
N ALA A 153 10.02 8.62 7.39
CA ALA A 153 9.84 10.08 7.44
C ALA A 153 11.15 10.80 7.82
N VAL A 154 11.85 10.34 8.87
CA VAL A 154 13.15 10.90 9.28
C VAL A 154 14.17 10.74 8.16
N MET A 155 14.30 9.57 7.54
CA MET A 155 15.25 9.34 6.45
C MET A 155 15.00 10.29 5.26
N SER A 156 13.74 10.58 4.94
CA SER A 156 13.38 11.55 3.90
C SER A 156 13.86 12.96 4.24
N VAL A 157 13.68 13.40 5.49
CA VAL A 157 14.11 14.73 5.96
C VAL A 157 15.65 14.83 6.00
N MET A 158 16.33 13.81 6.53
CA MET A 158 17.80 13.78 6.61
C MET A 158 18.46 13.84 5.23
N ARG A 159 17.86 13.22 4.22
CA ARG A 159 18.36 13.31 2.85
C ARG A 159 18.38 14.74 2.33
N GLN A 160 17.41 15.57 2.75
CA GLN A 160 17.31 16.98 2.32
C GLN A 160 18.19 17.90 3.18
N ARG A 161 18.38 17.56 4.45
CA ARG A 161 18.99 18.41 5.46
C ARG A 161 20.20 17.74 6.10
N LYS A 162 21.24 17.45 5.62
CA LYS A 162 22.49 16.84 6.17
C LYS A 162 22.79 17.19 7.66
N ASN A 163 21.83 17.00 8.54
CA ASN A 163 21.94 17.29 9.96
C ASN A 163 21.89 15.99 10.76
N ASP A 164 22.86 15.79 11.64
CA ASP A 164 22.83 14.76 12.67
C ASP A 164 22.04 15.27 13.89
N GLY A 165 21.30 14.38 14.54
CA GLY A 165 20.54 14.75 15.73
C GLY A 165 19.50 13.72 16.15
N VAL A 166 18.79 14.06 17.23
CA VAL A 166 17.62 13.33 17.69
C VAL A 166 16.38 13.92 17.02
N PHE A 167 15.58 13.08 16.39
CA PHE A 167 14.36 13.49 15.70
C PHE A 167 13.15 12.94 16.43
N VAL A 168 12.14 13.78 16.60
CA VAL A 168 10.82 13.38 17.07
C VAL A 168 9.88 13.45 15.88
N VAL A 169 9.25 12.32 15.54
CA VAL A 169 8.20 12.26 14.52
C VAL A 169 6.87 12.25 15.24
N TYR A 170 6.06 13.21 14.91
CA TYR A 170 4.68 13.33 15.40
C TYR A 170 3.72 13.03 14.25
N ASP A 171 2.87 12.00 14.45
CA ASP A 171 1.86 11.54 13.51
C ASP A 171 0.47 11.59 14.15
#